data_0fb0dc843304418ee2316452054bb2f3
#
_entry.id   0fb0dc843304418ee2316452054bb2f3
#
_cell.length_a   1.000
_cell.length_b   1.000
_cell.length_c   1.000
_cell.angle_alpha   90.00
_cell.angle_beta   90.00
_cell.angle_gamma   90.00
#
_symmetry.space_group_name_H-M   'P 1'
#
loop_
_entity.id
_entity.type
_entity.pdbx_description
1 polymer ?
#
loop_
_entity_poly.entity_id
_entity_poly.type
_entity_poly.pdbx_seq_one_letter_code
_entity_poly.pdbx_strand_id
1 'polypeptide(L)'
;MTRIACATIVILAAVLIFLGGNAISAQDKYTLQVPNGLAYAEFRGYEDWAVISVSENGGKMVVILGNPIMIDAFRAGVPDNGKPFPDGAKMAKIHWNPKKQEAYPGQPMVPATQHDTDFMVKDSKRFADSAGWGWAAFEYDGASDAFSPATEAAHPPQGHDAKCGLACHTAVKKRDYVFTEYAHR
;
A
#
# COMPACT_ATOMS: atom_id res chain seq x y z
N MET A 1 -18.18 -54.53 30.07
CA MET A 1 -18.64 -53.41 29.21
C MET A 1 -17.91 -52.08 29.44
N THR A 2 -17.17 -51.89 30.56
CA THR A 2 -16.56 -50.59 30.95
C THR A 2 -15.23 -50.26 30.23
N ARG A 3 -14.49 -51.25 29.70
CA ARG A 3 -13.17 -51.01 29.03
C ARG A 3 -13.27 -50.55 27.60
N ILE A 4 -14.34 -50.86 26.90
CA ILE A 4 -14.53 -50.43 25.49
C ILE A 4 -15.00 -48.98 25.41
N ALA A 5 -15.78 -48.51 26.39
CA ALA A 5 -16.25 -47.13 26.47
C ALA A 5 -15.11 -46.11 26.71
N CYS A 6 -14.10 -46.47 27.54
CA CYS A 6 -12.96 -45.59 27.77
C CYS A 6 -12.04 -45.44 26.56
N ALA A 7 -11.85 -46.50 25.73
CA ALA A 7 -11.01 -46.46 24.54
C ALA A 7 -11.64 -45.56 23.46
N THR A 8 -12.96 -45.59 23.28
CA THR A 8 -13.69 -44.77 22.30
C THR A 8 -13.64 -43.28 22.66
N ILE A 9 -13.73 -42.93 23.94
CA ILE A 9 -13.67 -41.53 24.37
C ILE A 9 -12.29 -40.92 24.18
N VAL A 10 -11.22 -41.71 24.42
CA VAL A 10 -9.83 -41.23 24.20
C VAL A 10 -9.52 -41.01 22.71
N ILE A 11 -10.03 -41.86 21.83
CA ILE A 11 -9.86 -41.72 20.39
C ILE A 11 -10.64 -40.49 19.85
N LEU A 12 -11.85 -40.23 20.34
CA LEU A 12 -12.61 -39.03 19.96
C LEU A 12 -11.93 -37.73 20.43
N ALA A 13 -11.37 -37.73 21.65
CA ALA A 13 -10.63 -36.58 22.16
C ALA A 13 -9.31 -36.31 21.35
N ALA A 14 -8.61 -37.36 20.94
CA ALA A 14 -7.42 -37.25 20.13
C ALA A 14 -7.71 -36.71 18.71
N VAL A 15 -8.84 -37.11 18.10
CA VAL A 15 -9.26 -36.62 16.77
C VAL A 15 -9.67 -35.14 16.82
N LEU A 16 -10.28 -34.67 17.90
CA LEU A 16 -10.63 -33.26 18.07
C LEU A 16 -9.42 -32.34 18.26
N ILE A 17 -8.31 -32.86 18.81
CA ILE A 17 -7.06 -32.10 18.96
C ILE A 17 -6.34 -31.97 17.61
N PHE A 18 -6.48 -32.94 16.69
CA PHE A 18 -5.89 -32.84 15.33
C PHE A 18 -6.66 -31.97 14.36
N LEU A 19 -7.93 -31.63 14.65
CA LEU A 19 -8.74 -30.71 13.86
C LEU A 19 -8.61 -29.25 14.32
N GLY A 20 -7.83 -28.96 15.34
CA GLY A 20 -7.37 -27.63 15.68
C GLY A 20 -6.35 -27.16 14.66
N GLY A 21 -6.80 -26.93 13.41
CA GLY A 21 -5.98 -26.28 12.40
C GLY A 21 -5.45 -24.99 13.00
N ASN A 22 -4.14 -24.77 12.87
CA ASN A 22 -3.54 -23.47 13.13
C ASN A 22 -4.29 -22.46 12.24
N ALA A 23 -5.25 -21.74 12.82
CA ALA A 23 -5.75 -20.53 12.19
C ALA A 23 -4.54 -19.59 12.16
N ILE A 24 -3.85 -19.56 11.01
CA ILE A 24 -2.86 -18.51 10.74
C ILE A 24 -3.72 -17.24 10.74
N SER A 25 -3.58 -16.46 11.81
CA SER A 25 -4.22 -15.15 11.87
C SER A 25 -3.68 -14.35 10.69
N ALA A 26 -4.57 -13.89 9.81
CA ALA A 26 -4.19 -13.00 8.74
C ALA A 26 -3.45 -11.80 9.34
N GLN A 27 -2.37 -11.39 8.71
CA GLN A 27 -1.61 -10.23 9.16
C GLN A 27 -2.50 -8.99 9.18
N ASP A 28 -2.55 -8.29 10.31
CA ASP A 28 -3.10 -6.94 10.32
C ASP A 28 -2.06 -5.96 9.76
N LYS A 29 -2.16 -5.64 8.46
CA LYS A 29 -1.26 -4.70 7.78
C LYS A 29 -1.16 -3.33 8.46
N TYR A 30 -2.17 -2.94 9.22
CA TYR A 30 -2.20 -1.67 9.92
C TYR A 30 -1.34 -1.63 11.18
N THR A 31 -0.73 -2.75 11.57
CA THR A 31 0.30 -2.78 12.61
C THR A 31 1.71 -2.50 12.07
N LEU A 32 1.88 -2.47 10.75
CA LEU A 32 3.16 -2.24 10.11
C LEU A 32 3.56 -0.77 10.16
N GLN A 33 4.86 -0.56 10.32
CA GLN A 33 5.48 0.76 10.30
C GLN A 33 6.86 0.67 9.67
N VAL A 34 7.19 1.62 8.79
CA VAL A 34 8.57 1.84 8.36
C VAL A 34 9.41 2.21 9.58
N PRO A 35 10.62 1.66 9.77
CA PRO A 35 11.45 1.99 10.93
C PRO A 35 11.61 3.50 11.12
N ASN A 36 11.18 4.02 12.27
CA ASN A 36 11.09 5.46 12.61
C ASN A 36 10.31 6.32 11.60
N GLY A 37 9.41 5.72 10.83
CA GLY A 37 8.74 6.36 9.70
C GLY A 37 7.22 6.28 9.74
N LEU A 38 6.64 6.31 8.54
CA LEU A 38 5.18 6.24 8.35
C LEU A 38 4.65 4.86 8.74
N ALA A 39 3.51 4.86 9.44
CA ALA A 39 2.77 3.66 9.73
C ALA A 39 1.75 3.39 8.61
N TYR A 40 1.54 2.11 8.27
CA TYR A 40 0.50 1.71 7.33
C TYR A 40 -0.89 2.21 7.78
N ALA A 41 -1.12 2.24 9.10
CA ALA A 41 -2.35 2.74 9.70
C ALA A 41 -2.69 4.20 9.35
N GLU A 42 -1.69 5.03 9.01
CA GLU A 42 -1.92 6.41 8.60
C GLU A 42 -2.71 6.52 7.28
N PHE A 43 -2.77 5.44 6.52
CA PHE A 43 -3.43 5.34 5.21
C PHE A 43 -4.67 4.45 5.25
N ARG A 44 -5.20 4.14 6.45
CA ARG A 44 -6.39 3.30 6.60
C ARG A 44 -7.53 3.79 5.72
N GLY A 45 -8.16 2.87 4.98
CA GLY A 45 -9.23 3.16 4.05
C GLY A 45 -8.75 3.67 2.69
N TYR A 46 -7.45 3.57 2.38
CA TYR A 46 -6.91 4.02 1.08
C TYR A 46 -7.53 3.27 -0.11
N GLU A 47 -8.02 2.08 0.10
CA GLU A 47 -8.69 1.28 -0.93
C GLU A 47 -9.97 1.94 -1.46
N ASP A 48 -10.61 2.77 -0.63
CA ASP A 48 -11.83 3.50 -0.96
C ASP A 48 -11.57 4.91 -1.51
N TRP A 49 -10.30 5.31 -1.65
CA TRP A 49 -9.97 6.62 -2.17
C TRP A 49 -10.23 6.74 -3.68
N ALA A 50 -10.44 7.96 -4.14
CA ALA A 50 -10.71 8.19 -5.54
C ALA A 50 -9.46 7.98 -6.41
N VAL A 51 -9.65 7.36 -7.58
CA VAL A 51 -8.58 7.17 -8.56
C VAL A 51 -8.09 8.52 -9.07
N ILE A 52 -6.80 8.77 -9.02
CA ILE A 52 -6.14 9.91 -9.67
C ILE A 52 -5.73 9.50 -11.08
N SER A 53 -5.04 8.38 -11.22
CA SER A 53 -4.42 7.92 -12.47
C SER A 53 -4.32 6.41 -12.52
N VAL A 54 -4.32 5.88 -13.72
CA VAL A 54 -4.00 4.49 -14.04
C VAL A 54 -2.91 4.48 -15.09
N SER A 55 -1.91 3.63 -14.94
CA SER A 55 -0.80 3.54 -15.89
C SER A 55 -0.22 2.12 -15.95
N GLU A 56 0.62 1.90 -16.93
CA GLU A 56 1.55 0.77 -16.98
C GLU A 56 2.96 1.35 -16.81
N ASN A 57 3.73 0.77 -15.91
CA ASN A 57 5.08 1.20 -15.65
C ASN A 57 5.97 0.01 -15.26
N GLY A 58 7.05 -0.19 -16.01
CA GLY A 58 8.01 -1.27 -15.74
C GLY A 58 7.38 -2.67 -15.76
N GLY A 59 6.40 -2.90 -16.61
CA GLY A 59 5.67 -4.17 -16.68
C GLY A 59 4.68 -4.41 -15.54
N LYS A 60 4.36 -3.39 -14.75
CA LYS A 60 3.34 -3.42 -13.70
C LYS A 60 2.13 -2.60 -14.10
N MET A 61 0.95 -3.07 -13.73
CA MET A 61 -0.24 -2.23 -13.74
C MET A 61 -0.28 -1.41 -12.46
N VAL A 62 -0.51 -0.12 -12.61
CA VAL A 62 -0.41 0.86 -11.52
C VAL A 62 -1.69 1.66 -11.42
N VAL A 63 -2.23 1.79 -10.21
CA VAL A 63 -3.26 2.78 -9.90
C VAL A 63 -2.74 3.72 -8.81
N ILE A 64 -3.05 4.99 -8.96
CA ILE A 64 -2.79 6.02 -7.96
C ILE A 64 -4.13 6.52 -7.44
N LEU A 65 -4.30 6.42 -6.14
CA LEU A 65 -5.48 6.84 -5.40
C LEU A 65 -5.15 8.08 -4.56
N GLY A 66 -6.12 8.96 -4.38
CA GLY A 66 -5.99 10.13 -3.53
C GLY A 66 -7.13 10.25 -2.52
N ASN A 67 -6.78 10.67 -1.30
CA ASN A 67 -7.79 10.98 -0.30
C ASN A 67 -8.60 12.23 -0.70
N PRO A 68 -9.73 12.55 -0.04
CA PRO A 68 -10.55 13.69 -0.40
C PRO A 68 -9.79 15.02 -0.48
N ILE A 69 -8.85 15.28 0.44
CA ILE A 69 -8.02 16.50 0.44
C ILE A 69 -7.17 16.60 -0.83
N MET A 70 -6.55 15.49 -1.25
CA MET A 70 -5.74 15.43 -2.47
C MET A 70 -6.60 15.67 -3.72
N ILE A 71 -7.76 15.04 -3.79
CA ILE A 71 -8.69 15.17 -4.92
C ILE A 71 -9.23 16.59 -5.03
N ASP A 72 -9.61 17.20 -3.92
CA ASP A 72 -10.11 18.58 -3.91
C ASP A 72 -9.02 19.58 -4.31
N ALA A 73 -7.77 19.34 -3.91
CA ALA A 73 -6.63 20.14 -4.37
C ALA A 73 -6.44 20.05 -5.89
N PHE A 74 -6.49 18.86 -6.48
CA PHE A 74 -6.45 18.71 -7.94
C PHE A 74 -7.58 19.45 -8.65
N ARG A 75 -8.81 19.33 -8.14
CA ARG A 75 -9.98 20.05 -8.69
C ARG A 75 -9.85 21.57 -8.60
N ALA A 76 -9.13 22.06 -7.60
CA ALA A 76 -8.78 23.48 -7.44
C ALA A 76 -7.60 23.93 -8.31
N GLY A 77 -7.08 23.04 -9.16
CA GLY A 77 -5.99 23.34 -10.09
C GLY A 77 -4.59 23.20 -9.51
N VAL A 78 -4.44 22.63 -8.30
CA VAL A 78 -3.11 22.29 -7.74
C VAL A 78 -2.57 21.06 -8.48
N PRO A 79 -1.29 21.02 -8.79
CA PRO A 79 -0.22 22.00 -8.54
C PRO A 79 -0.02 23.00 -9.71
N ASP A 80 -0.79 22.89 -10.78
CA ASP A 80 -0.56 23.64 -12.03
C ASP A 80 -0.86 25.15 -11.87
N ASN A 81 -1.61 25.51 -10.82
CA ASN A 81 -1.84 26.92 -10.40
C ASN A 81 -0.67 27.50 -9.56
N GLY A 82 0.44 26.75 -9.40
CA GLY A 82 1.63 27.15 -8.65
C GLY A 82 1.49 27.04 -7.13
N LYS A 83 0.37 26.52 -6.61
CA LYS A 83 0.18 26.30 -5.17
C LYS A 83 0.66 24.90 -4.76
N PRO A 84 1.19 24.72 -3.54
CA PRO A 84 1.48 23.40 -3.01
C PRO A 84 0.19 22.66 -2.62
N PHE A 85 0.28 21.35 -2.54
CA PHE A 85 -0.78 20.55 -1.93
C PHE A 85 -0.92 20.89 -0.44
N PRO A 86 -2.14 20.91 0.09
CA PRO A 86 -2.37 21.20 1.50
C PRO A 86 -1.90 20.04 2.40
N ASP A 87 -1.55 20.35 3.65
CA ASP A 87 -1.27 19.34 4.67
C ASP A 87 -2.47 18.40 4.82
N GLY A 88 -2.19 17.12 4.99
CA GLY A 88 -3.20 16.05 5.00
C GLY A 88 -3.52 15.47 3.63
N ALA A 89 -3.01 16.03 2.52
CA ALA A 89 -3.11 15.38 1.21
C ALA A 89 -2.33 14.06 1.23
N LYS A 90 -2.97 12.96 0.76
CA LYS A 90 -2.39 11.62 0.77
C LYS A 90 -2.62 10.95 -0.57
N MET A 91 -1.63 10.15 -0.98
CA MET A 91 -1.72 9.26 -2.14
C MET A 91 -1.31 7.85 -1.76
N ALA A 92 -1.95 6.88 -2.40
CA ALA A 92 -1.55 5.49 -2.41
C ALA A 92 -1.32 5.07 -3.87
N LYS A 93 -0.15 4.52 -4.16
CA LYS A 93 0.21 3.98 -5.48
C LYS A 93 0.34 2.48 -5.34
N ILE A 94 -0.54 1.74 -5.99
CA ILE A 94 -0.62 0.30 -5.89
C ILE A 94 -0.12 -0.31 -7.19
N HIS A 95 0.80 -1.27 -7.09
CA HIS A 95 1.34 -2.01 -8.22
C HIS A 95 0.85 -3.45 -8.22
N TRP A 96 0.49 -3.95 -9.41
CA TRP A 96 0.17 -5.35 -9.64
C TRP A 96 1.02 -5.96 -10.75
N ASN A 97 1.35 -7.22 -10.59
CA ASN A 97 1.79 -8.04 -11.69
C ASN A 97 0.59 -8.25 -12.62
N PRO A 98 0.69 -7.92 -13.91
CA PRO A 98 -0.41 -8.11 -14.84
C PRO A 98 -0.51 -9.56 -15.29
N LYS A 99 -1.72 -9.98 -15.66
CA LYS A 99 -1.96 -11.22 -16.41
C LYS A 99 -2.89 -10.97 -17.58
N LYS A 100 -2.76 -11.77 -18.62
CA LYS A 100 -3.69 -11.78 -19.74
C LYS A 100 -4.99 -12.46 -19.33
N GLN A 101 -6.12 -11.82 -19.65
CA GLN A 101 -7.45 -12.41 -19.40
C GLN A 101 -7.97 -13.06 -20.68
N GLU A 102 -7.66 -14.34 -20.82
CA GLU A 102 -7.95 -15.11 -22.05
C GLU A 102 -9.44 -15.23 -22.36
N ALA A 103 -10.29 -15.22 -21.33
CA ALA A 103 -11.74 -15.37 -21.49
C ALA A 103 -12.45 -14.10 -22.01
N TYR A 104 -11.78 -12.95 -21.99
CA TYR A 104 -12.40 -11.70 -22.43
C TYR A 104 -12.13 -11.43 -23.89
N PRO A 105 -13.14 -10.93 -24.65
CA PRO A 105 -12.89 -10.41 -25.99
C PRO A 105 -11.75 -9.39 -26.00
N GLY A 106 -10.78 -9.54 -26.92
CA GLY A 106 -9.58 -8.68 -26.96
C GLY A 106 -8.49 -9.05 -25.96
N GLN A 107 -8.75 -10.01 -25.06
CA GLN A 107 -7.76 -10.57 -24.15
C GLN A 107 -6.93 -9.51 -23.40
N PRO A 108 -7.58 -8.59 -22.66
CA PRO A 108 -6.88 -7.48 -22.00
C PRO A 108 -5.90 -7.97 -20.93
N MET A 109 -4.91 -7.14 -20.65
CA MET A 109 -4.11 -7.28 -19.43
C MET A 109 -4.92 -6.78 -18.23
N VAL A 110 -4.94 -7.58 -17.18
CA VAL A 110 -5.68 -7.27 -15.93
C VAL A 110 -4.75 -7.41 -14.72
N PRO A 111 -5.03 -6.72 -13.60
CA PRO A 111 -4.31 -6.94 -12.36
C PRO A 111 -4.38 -8.40 -11.91
N ALA A 112 -3.27 -8.97 -11.47
CA ALA A 112 -3.20 -10.29 -10.86
C ALA A 112 -2.71 -10.17 -9.41
N THR A 113 -1.51 -10.65 -9.11
CA THR A 113 -0.95 -10.55 -7.75
C THR A 113 -0.46 -9.13 -7.49
N GLN A 114 -0.83 -8.56 -6.36
CA GLN A 114 -0.26 -7.31 -5.89
C GLN A 114 1.25 -7.45 -5.70
N HIS A 115 1.99 -6.39 -5.96
CA HIS A 115 3.45 -6.36 -5.83
C HIS A 115 3.86 -5.51 -4.61
N ASP A 116 3.39 -4.28 -4.56
CA ASP A 116 3.67 -3.34 -3.49
C ASP A 116 2.60 -2.25 -3.40
N THR A 117 2.72 -1.43 -2.36
CA THR A 117 2.00 -0.17 -2.21
C THR A 117 2.94 0.92 -1.71
N ASP A 118 3.07 1.98 -2.48
CA ASP A 118 3.80 3.18 -2.11
C ASP A 118 2.84 4.24 -1.59
N PHE A 119 3.23 4.95 -0.55
CA PHE A 119 2.45 6.02 0.05
C PHE A 119 3.19 7.35 0.03
N MET A 120 2.44 8.43 -0.17
CA MET A 120 2.88 9.81 0.05
C MET A 120 1.89 10.53 0.96
N VAL A 121 2.41 11.36 1.86
CA VAL A 121 1.60 12.24 2.71
C VAL A 121 2.22 13.61 2.82
N LYS A 122 1.41 14.65 2.67
CA LYS A 122 1.81 16.04 2.93
C LYS A 122 1.62 16.38 4.40
N ASP A 123 2.71 16.74 5.06
CA ASP A 123 2.74 17.30 6.40
C ASP A 123 3.97 18.21 6.51
N SER A 124 3.74 19.49 6.34
CA SER A 124 4.80 20.50 6.24
C SER A 124 5.62 20.66 7.54
N LYS A 125 5.04 20.28 8.69
CA LYS A 125 5.72 20.34 9.99
C LYS A 125 6.56 19.08 10.23
N ARG A 126 6.00 17.90 9.94
CA ARG A 126 6.67 16.61 10.17
C ARG A 126 7.82 16.39 9.18
N PHE A 127 7.65 16.83 7.95
CA PHE A 127 8.55 16.55 6.83
C PHE A 127 9.21 17.81 6.25
N ALA A 128 9.56 18.77 7.11
CA ALA A 128 10.17 20.03 6.69
C ALA A 128 11.43 19.83 5.81
N ASP A 129 12.24 18.82 6.12
CA ASP A 129 13.50 18.51 5.42
C ASP A 129 13.28 17.83 4.05
N SER A 130 12.05 17.42 3.73
CA SER A 130 11.68 16.77 2.48
C SER A 130 10.53 17.48 1.78
N ALA A 131 10.57 18.83 1.78
CA ALA A 131 9.56 19.68 1.12
C ALA A 131 8.12 19.49 1.65
N GLY A 132 7.98 19.00 2.87
CA GLY A 132 6.70 18.71 3.51
C GLY A 132 6.09 17.36 3.09
N TRP A 133 6.83 16.52 2.37
CA TRP A 133 6.34 15.21 1.96
C TRP A 133 7.02 14.07 2.71
N GLY A 134 6.24 13.12 3.18
CA GLY A 134 6.69 11.82 3.66
C GLY A 134 6.40 10.74 2.63
N TRP A 135 7.29 9.75 2.55
CA TRP A 135 7.16 8.58 1.68
C TRP A 135 7.31 7.30 2.48
N ALA A 136 6.62 6.24 2.09
CA ALA A 136 6.84 4.89 2.57
C ALA A 136 6.44 3.89 1.48
N ALA A 137 7.15 2.77 1.43
CA ALA A 137 6.82 1.64 0.57
C ALA A 137 6.60 0.39 1.41
N PHE A 138 5.63 -0.43 1.02
CA PHE A 138 5.33 -1.71 1.64
C PHE A 138 5.22 -2.77 0.54
N GLU A 139 6.11 -3.76 0.59
CA GLU A 139 6.09 -4.91 -0.30
C GLU A 139 5.00 -5.89 0.10
N TYR A 140 4.40 -6.55 -0.89
CA TYR A 140 3.41 -7.59 -0.67
C TYR A 140 3.92 -8.95 -1.14
N ASP A 141 3.90 -9.92 -0.24
CA ASP A 141 4.17 -11.31 -0.56
C ASP A 141 2.85 -12.07 -0.76
N GLY A 142 2.55 -12.39 -2.01
CA GLY A 142 1.33 -13.14 -2.36
C GLY A 142 1.34 -14.60 -1.90
N ALA A 143 2.47 -15.17 -1.48
CA ALA A 143 2.52 -16.53 -0.97
C ALA A 143 2.07 -16.62 0.49
N SER A 144 2.38 -15.60 1.28
CA SER A 144 1.99 -15.51 2.69
C SER A 144 0.81 -14.59 2.96
N ASP A 145 0.28 -13.90 1.90
CA ASP A 145 -0.78 -12.88 2.01
C ASP A 145 -0.42 -11.81 3.05
N ALA A 146 0.82 -11.30 2.97
CA ALA A 146 1.36 -10.39 3.98
C ALA A 146 2.12 -9.22 3.36
N PHE A 147 2.06 -8.08 4.05
CA PHE A 147 2.89 -6.92 3.75
C PHE A 147 4.11 -6.86 4.67
N SER A 148 5.17 -6.23 4.19
CA SER A 148 6.34 -5.85 4.97
C SER A 148 6.83 -4.46 4.56
N PRO A 149 7.44 -3.67 5.48
CA PRO A 149 8.13 -2.46 5.07
C PRO A 149 9.21 -2.78 4.04
N ALA A 150 9.22 -2.03 2.92
CA ALA A 150 10.27 -2.16 1.91
C ALA A 150 11.62 -1.62 2.43
N THR A 151 11.60 -0.75 3.43
CA THR A 151 12.80 -0.26 4.11
C THR A 151 13.24 -1.27 5.17
N GLU A 152 14.39 -1.89 4.93
CA GLU A 152 14.99 -2.83 5.87
C GLU A 152 15.46 -2.14 7.16
N ALA A 153 15.42 -2.87 8.29
CA ALA A 153 15.87 -2.36 9.59
C ALA A 153 17.36 -1.94 9.59
N ALA A 154 18.18 -2.53 8.73
CA ALA A 154 19.60 -2.19 8.56
C ALA A 154 19.82 -0.89 7.76
N HIS A 155 18.81 -0.41 7.06
CA HIS A 155 18.87 0.85 6.31
C HIS A 155 18.44 2.03 7.18
N PRO A 156 18.80 3.25 6.78
CA PRO A 156 18.36 4.41 7.51
C PRO A 156 16.84 4.44 7.69
N PRO A 157 16.37 4.99 8.81
CA PRO A 157 14.96 5.10 9.15
C PRO A 157 14.18 5.95 8.14
N GLN A 158 12.93 6.29 8.46
CA GLN A 158 12.02 7.14 7.67
C GLN A 158 12.75 8.23 6.87
N GLY A 159 13.78 8.85 7.43
CA GLY A 159 14.58 9.85 6.76
C GLY A 159 15.31 9.35 5.52
N HIS A 160 15.54 8.04 5.37
CA HIS A 160 16.07 7.45 4.14
C HIS A 160 14.98 7.34 3.08
N ASP A 161 13.82 6.78 3.39
CA ASP A 161 12.69 6.71 2.45
C ASP A 161 12.28 8.10 2.00
N ALA A 162 12.16 9.05 2.91
CA ALA A 162 11.90 10.43 2.58
C ALA A 162 13.00 11.03 1.68
N LYS A 163 14.27 10.71 1.91
CA LYS A 163 15.38 11.15 1.04
C LYS A 163 15.33 10.51 -0.34
N CYS A 164 15.04 9.21 -0.42
CA CYS A 164 14.88 8.52 -1.71
C CYS A 164 13.68 9.08 -2.48
N GLY A 165 12.54 9.22 -1.83
CA GLY A 165 11.35 9.86 -2.41
C GLY A 165 11.65 11.28 -2.87
N LEU A 166 12.26 12.11 -2.03
CA LEU A 166 12.65 13.47 -2.36
C LEU A 166 13.59 13.51 -3.57
N ALA A 167 14.62 12.65 -3.60
CA ALA A 167 15.59 12.61 -4.69
C ALA A 167 14.92 12.35 -6.05
N CYS A 168 14.06 11.34 -6.14
CA CYS A 168 13.32 11.01 -7.34
C CYS A 168 12.29 12.10 -7.69
N HIS A 169 11.51 12.55 -6.73
CA HIS A 169 10.42 13.49 -6.94
C HIS A 169 10.89 14.93 -7.16
N THR A 170 12.15 15.26 -6.86
CA THR A 170 12.77 16.57 -7.17
C THR A 170 12.72 16.89 -8.67
N ALA A 171 12.68 15.89 -9.55
CA ALA A 171 12.50 16.09 -10.98
C ALA A 171 11.23 16.91 -11.32
N VAL A 172 10.21 16.82 -10.47
CA VAL A 172 8.93 17.53 -10.63
C VAL A 172 8.64 18.51 -9.48
N LYS A 173 9.69 19.10 -8.89
CA LYS A 173 9.55 20.06 -7.78
C LYS A 173 8.61 21.24 -8.08
N LYS A 174 8.50 21.65 -9.35
CA LYS A 174 7.58 22.71 -9.78
C LYS A 174 6.10 22.31 -9.66
N ARG A 175 5.84 21.03 -9.56
CA ARG A 175 4.52 20.44 -9.36
C ARG A 175 4.35 19.94 -7.92
N ASP A 176 4.99 20.60 -6.96
CA ASP A 176 5.05 20.21 -5.55
C ASP A 176 5.39 18.72 -5.37
N TYR A 177 6.39 18.23 -6.13
CA TYR A 177 6.93 16.86 -6.07
C TYR A 177 5.93 15.76 -6.48
N VAL A 178 4.84 16.08 -7.20
CA VAL A 178 3.83 15.12 -7.64
C VAL A 178 3.93 14.92 -9.15
N PHE A 179 4.29 13.71 -9.60
CA PHE A 179 4.39 13.33 -11.00
C PHE A 179 3.03 13.24 -11.68
N THR A 180 2.04 12.75 -10.92
CA THR A 180 0.75 12.35 -11.46
C THR A 180 -0.10 13.55 -11.85
N GLU A 181 -0.76 13.44 -12.99
CA GLU A 181 -1.82 14.36 -13.42
C GLU A 181 -3.19 13.76 -13.09
N TYR A 182 -4.12 14.63 -12.69
CA TYR A 182 -5.49 14.22 -12.47
C TYR A 182 -6.25 14.26 -13.79
N ALA A 183 -6.67 13.09 -14.26
CA ALA A 183 -7.39 12.99 -15.52
C ALA A 183 -8.71 13.78 -15.49
N HIS A 184 -8.99 14.49 -16.56
CA HIS A 184 -10.30 15.18 -16.74
C HIS A 184 -11.43 14.15 -16.74
N ARG A 185 -12.50 14.47 -16.05
CA ARG A 185 -13.71 13.63 -15.92
C ARG A 185 -14.96 14.49 -16.05
#